data_d9362efe2357e991aef96327146fee38
#
_entry.id   d9362efe2357e991aef96327146fee38
#
_cell.length_a   1.000
_cell.length_b   1.000
_cell.length_c   1.000
_cell.angle_alpha   90.00
_cell.angle_beta   90.00
_cell.angle_gamma   90.00
#
_symmetry.space_group_name_H-M   'P 1'
#
loop_
_entity.id
_entity.type
_entity.pdbx_description
1 polymer ?
#
loop_
_entity_poly.entity_id
_entity_poly.type
_entity_poly.pdbx_seq_one_letter_code
_entity_poly.pdbx_strand_id
1 'polypeptide(L)'
;KDMRVIIVKLSDRLHNMRTLGSMRPDKRRRISQETLEIYAPIANRIGLNPVYRELQDLAFQNIHPARYRTLQKAMHNFRRNRRDIVGRVLSAFAQRLVGANIEAQIKGREKNLYSIHQKMRNKHLRFEEVTDIYGFRVITDSIPACYAALGALHNLYQPKPGKFKDYIAIPKSNGYQSLH
;
A
#
# COMPACT_ATOMS: atom_id res chain seq x y z
N LYS A 1 4.63 -23.19 -17.53
CA LYS A 1 5.81 -22.88 -16.69
C LYS A 1 5.36 -22.83 -15.24
N ASP A 2 6.15 -23.45 -14.33
CA ASP A 2 5.75 -23.69 -12.95
C ASP A 2 5.80 -22.42 -12.10
N MET A 3 4.68 -22.05 -11.47
CA MET A 3 4.56 -20.90 -10.59
C MET A 3 5.52 -20.99 -9.38
N ARG A 4 5.83 -22.19 -8.92
CA ARG A 4 6.77 -22.45 -7.81
C ARG A 4 8.14 -21.86 -8.08
N VAL A 5 8.62 -21.95 -9.33
CA VAL A 5 9.92 -21.39 -9.75
C VAL A 5 9.93 -19.87 -9.57
N ILE A 6 8.83 -19.21 -9.89
CA ILE A 6 8.70 -17.74 -9.72
C ILE A 6 8.77 -17.37 -8.24
N ILE A 7 8.07 -18.13 -7.38
CA ILE A 7 8.07 -17.88 -5.93
C ILE A 7 9.48 -18.05 -5.35
N VAL A 8 10.19 -19.12 -5.73
CA VAL A 8 11.58 -19.35 -5.29
C VAL A 8 12.49 -18.22 -5.73
N LYS A 9 12.39 -17.77 -7.00
CA LYS A 9 13.19 -16.65 -7.54
C LYS A 9 12.89 -15.33 -6.83
N LEU A 10 11.63 -15.08 -6.47
CA LEU A 10 11.26 -13.88 -5.72
C LEU A 10 11.78 -13.93 -4.27
N SER A 11 11.76 -15.11 -3.64
CA SER A 11 12.29 -15.32 -2.29
C SER A 11 13.81 -15.13 -2.26
N ASP A 12 14.53 -15.68 -3.25
CA ASP A 12 15.96 -15.48 -3.41
C ASP A 12 16.29 -14.00 -3.65
N ARG A 13 15.56 -13.32 -4.55
CA ARG A 13 15.73 -11.89 -4.80
C ARG A 13 15.50 -11.06 -3.53
N LEU A 14 14.47 -11.39 -2.76
CA LEU A 14 14.16 -10.69 -1.51
C LEU A 14 15.28 -10.86 -0.48
N HIS A 15 15.79 -12.09 -0.33
CA HIS A 15 16.94 -12.37 0.54
C HIS A 15 18.16 -11.55 0.11
N ASN A 16 18.50 -11.58 -1.18
CA ASN A 16 19.62 -10.83 -1.73
C ASN A 16 19.47 -9.32 -1.53
N MET A 17 18.26 -8.77 -1.67
CA MET A 17 17.98 -7.36 -1.43
C MET A 17 18.17 -6.96 0.03
N ARG A 18 17.83 -7.83 0.98
CA ARG A 18 18.05 -7.60 2.43
C ARG A 18 19.53 -7.56 2.81
N THR A 19 20.36 -8.33 2.10
CA THR A 19 21.81 -8.46 2.38
C THR A 19 22.69 -7.61 1.46
N LEU A 20 22.08 -6.79 0.59
CA LEU A 20 22.77 -6.05 -0.47
C LEU A 20 23.77 -5.00 0.06
N GLY A 21 23.69 -4.64 1.34
CA GLY A 21 24.54 -3.61 1.97
C GLY A 21 26.04 -3.87 1.90
N SER A 22 26.45 -5.14 1.84
CA SER A 22 27.86 -5.56 1.74
C SER A 22 28.48 -5.38 0.35
N MET A 23 27.66 -5.15 -0.68
CA MET A 23 28.12 -5.03 -2.05
C MET A 23 28.57 -3.60 -2.41
N ARG A 24 29.41 -3.49 -3.43
CA ARG A 24 29.85 -2.20 -4.00
C ARG A 24 28.65 -1.36 -4.46
N PRO A 25 28.71 -0.02 -4.35
CA PRO A 25 27.59 0.88 -4.65
C PRO A 25 27.05 0.74 -6.07
N ASP A 26 27.91 0.53 -7.07
CA ASP A 26 27.54 0.34 -8.46
C ASP A 26 26.66 -0.93 -8.65
N LYS A 27 27.09 -2.07 -8.09
CA LYS A 27 26.33 -3.33 -8.10
C LYS A 27 25.01 -3.19 -7.36
N ARG A 28 25.01 -2.56 -6.16
CA ARG A 28 23.78 -2.32 -5.39
C ARG A 28 22.74 -1.57 -6.22
N ARG A 29 23.16 -0.49 -6.88
CA ARG A 29 22.27 0.33 -7.70
C ARG A 29 21.69 -0.46 -8.86
N ARG A 30 22.53 -1.20 -9.59
CA ARG A 30 22.08 -2.03 -10.73
C ARG A 30 21.08 -3.10 -10.33
N ILE A 31 21.39 -3.87 -9.25
CA ILE A 31 20.52 -4.94 -8.75
C ILE A 31 19.18 -4.35 -8.25
N SER A 32 19.22 -3.19 -7.58
CA SER A 32 18.03 -2.52 -7.10
C SER A 32 17.15 -2.00 -8.24
N GLN A 33 17.76 -1.48 -9.30
CA GLN A 33 17.03 -1.04 -10.50
C GLN A 33 16.34 -2.21 -11.17
N GLU A 34 17.06 -3.32 -11.43
CA GLU A 34 16.48 -4.55 -11.96
C GLU A 34 15.34 -5.09 -11.09
N THR A 35 15.49 -4.97 -9.77
CA THR A 35 14.44 -5.37 -8.83
C THR A 35 13.16 -4.55 -8.99
N LEU A 36 13.27 -3.24 -9.16
CA LEU A 36 12.12 -2.36 -9.40
C LEU A 36 11.45 -2.60 -10.76
N GLU A 37 12.25 -2.88 -11.78
CA GLU A 37 11.77 -3.00 -13.17
C GLU A 37 11.18 -4.38 -13.47
N ILE A 38 11.70 -5.44 -12.85
CA ILE A 38 11.33 -6.82 -13.19
C ILE A 38 10.65 -7.53 -12.01
N TYR A 39 11.35 -7.67 -10.88
CA TYR A 39 10.88 -8.55 -9.79
C TYR A 39 9.70 -7.98 -9.01
N ALA A 40 9.71 -6.68 -8.70
CA ALA A 40 8.60 -6.05 -8.00
C ALA A 40 7.30 -6.10 -8.83
N PRO A 41 7.27 -5.77 -10.13
CA PRO A 41 6.08 -5.97 -10.97
C PRO A 41 5.59 -7.41 -11.03
N ILE A 42 6.49 -8.40 -11.09
CA ILE A 42 6.10 -9.82 -11.07
C ILE A 42 5.43 -10.17 -9.74
N ALA A 43 6.04 -9.79 -8.60
CA ALA A 43 5.46 -10.03 -7.28
C ALA A 43 4.06 -9.39 -7.13
N ASN A 44 3.88 -8.18 -7.66
CA ASN A 44 2.58 -7.52 -7.68
C ASN A 44 1.55 -8.27 -8.54
N ARG A 45 1.93 -8.72 -9.72
CA ARG A 45 1.05 -9.40 -10.67
C ARG A 45 0.53 -10.73 -10.14
N ILE A 46 1.37 -11.48 -9.39
CA ILE A 46 0.96 -12.76 -8.77
C ILE A 46 0.36 -12.57 -7.35
N GLY A 47 0.15 -11.32 -6.91
CA GLY A 47 -0.54 -11.01 -5.66
C GLY A 47 0.31 -11.07 -4.40
N LEU A 48 1.63 -11.28 -4.49
CA LEU A 48 2.55 -11.28 -3.35
C LEU A 48 2.83 -9.85 -2.85
N ASN A 49 1.78 -9.17 -2.41
CA ASN A 49 1.84 -7.77 -2.01
C ASN A 49 2.86 -7.44 -0.91
N PRO A 50 3.09 -8.25 0.13
CA PRO A 50 4.13 -7.99 1.12
C PRO A 50 5.52 -7.97 0.48
N VAL A 51 5.83 -8.98 -0.34
CA VAL A 51 7.11 -9.09 -1.08
C VAL A 51 7.29 -7.91 -2.02
N TYR A 52 6.25 -7.58 -2.79
CA TYR A 52 6.26 -6.43 -3.70
C TYR A 52 6.68 -5.13 -3.02
N ARG A 53 6.07 -4.82 -1.87
CA ARG A 53 6.36 -3.58 -1.14
C ARG A 53 7.75 -3.58 -0.52
N GLU A 54 8.17 -4.70 0.04
CA GLU A 54 9.49 -4.81 0.65
C GLU A 54 10.59 -4.69 -0.42
N LEU A 55 10.43 -5.33 -1.58
CA LEU A 55 11.34 -5.17 -2.71
C LEU A 55 11.44 -3.70 -3.16
N GLN A 56 10.31 -3.01 -3.24
CA GLN A 56 10.29 -1.59 -3.60
C GLN A 56 11.05 -0.71 -2.60
N ASP A 57 10.81 -0.89 -1.30
CA ASP A 57 11.44 -0.07 -0.26
C ASP A 57 12.94 -0.34 -0.14
N LEU A 58 13.36 -1.62 -0.22
CA LEU A 58 14.77 -1.99 -0.23
C LEU A 58 15.49 -1.44 -1.47
N ALA A 59 14.88 -1.51 -2.64
CA ALA A 59 15.45 -0.95 -3.86
C ALA A 59 15.53 0.58 -3.79
N PHE A 60 14.48 1.23 -3.31
CA PHE A 60 14.46 2.69 -3.11
C PHE A 60 15.56 3.16 -2.16
N GLN A 61 15.77 2.45 -1.05
CA GLN A 61 16.83 2.71 -0.09
C GLN A 61 18.24 2.69 -0.75
N ASN A 62 18.47 1.74 -1.65
CA ASN A 62 19.76 1.58 -2.31
C ASN A 62 19.96 2.55 -3.48
N ILE A 63 18.91 2.91 -4.21
CA ILE A 63 18.98 3.82 -5.38
C ILE A 63 19.05 5.28 -4.92
N HIS A 64 18.25 5.66 -3.92
CA HIS A 64 18.11 7.02 -3.43
C HIS A 64 18.26 7.12 -1.90
N PRO A 65 19.42 6.78 -1.32
CA PRO A 65 19.57 6.64 0.13
C PRO A 65 19.31 7.94 0.91
N ALA A 66 19.66 9.08 0.37
CA ALA A 66 19.39 10.37 1.02
C ALA A 66 17.89 10.66 1.08
N ARG A 67 17.16 10.49 -0.04
CA ARG A 67 15.70 10.66 -0.09
C ARG A 67 14.96 9.67 0.78
N TYR A 68 15.40 8.41 0.78
CA TYR A 68 14.82 7.39 1.66
C TYR A 68 14.91 7.81 3.13
N ARG A 69 16.09 8.22 3.61
CA ARG A 69 16.29 8.69 4.99
C ARG A 69 15.44 9.91 5.34
N THR A 70 15.33 10.88 4.43
CA THR A 70 14.50 12.06 4.64
C THR A 70 13.02 11.66 4.77
N LEU A 71 12.50 10.82 3.86
CA LEU A 71 11.12 10.35 3.93
C LEU A 71 10.86 9.46 5.14
N GLN A 72 11.82 8.64 5.54
CA GLN A 72 11.74 7.81 6.75
C GLN A 72 11.59 8.67 8.01
N LYS A 73 12.37 9.75 8.14
CA LYS A 73 12.25 10.72 9.24
C LYS A 73 10.90 11.45 9.21
N ALA A 74 10.48 11.94 8.04
CA ALA A 74 9.19 12.60 7.88
C ALA A 74 8.04 11.67 8.26
N MET A 75 8.10 10.41 7.83
CA MET A 75 7.11 9.39 8.16
C MET A 75 7.10 9.03 9.64
N HIS A 76 8.26 8.94 10.28
CA HIS A 76 8.35 8.72 11.73
C HIS A 76 7.65 9.84 12.52
N ASN A 77 7.92 11.11 12.19
CA ASN A 77 7.27 12.27 12.80
C ASN A 77 5.76 12.29 12.52
N PHE A 78 5.37 11.97 11.31
CA PHE A 78 3.96 11.87 10.91
C PHE A 78 3.20 10.82 11.73
N ARG A 79 3.79 9.63 11.94
CA ARG A 79 3.22 8.57 12.78
C ARG A 79 3.02 9.02 14.21
N ARG A 80 4.05 9.65 14.81
CA ARG A 80 4.01 10.14 16.19
C ARG A 80 2.87 11.12 16.39
N ASN A 81 2.69 12.06 15.47
CA ASN A 81 1.69 13.11 15.57
C ASN A 81 0.26 12.66 15.19
N ARG A 82 0.10 11.49 14.57
CA ARG A 82 -1.20 11.01 14.05
C ARG A 82 -1.62 9.63 14.54
N ARG A 83 -0.91 9.06 15.50
CA ARG A 83 -1.21 7.74 16.05
C ARG A 83 -2.65 7.66 16.58
N ASP A 84 -3.07 8.68 17.30
CA ASP A 84 -4.42 8.77 17.87
C ASP A 84 -5.50 8.95 16.81
N ILE A 85 -5.17 9.59 15.67
CA ILE A 85 -6.12 9.80 14.58
C ILE A 85 -6.47 8.48 13.90
N VAL A 86 -5.46 7.65 13.61
CA VAL A 86 -5.69 6.35 12.98
C VAL A 86 -6.51 5.44 13.88
N GLY A 87 -6.18 5.40 15.19
CA GLY A 87 -6.95 4.65 16.18
C GLY A 87 -8.41 5.11 16.27
N ARG A 88 -8.64 6.42 16.34
CA ARG A 88 -9.99 6.99 16.35
C ARG A 88 -10.80 6.64 15.10
N VAL A 89 -10.19 6.71 13.92
CA VAL A 89 -10.88 6.35 12.66
C VAL A 89 -11.24 4.87 12.63
N LEU A 90 -10.33 3.98 13.05
CA LEU A 90 -10.62 2.54 13.15
C LEU A 90 -11.75 2.24 14.13
N SER A 91 -11.73 2.88 15.30
CA SER A 91 -12.79 2.73 16.31
C SER A 91 -14.13 3.25 15.81
N ALA A 92 -14.15 4.42 15.16
CA ALA A 92 -15.36 5.00 14.58
C ALA A 92 -15.95 4.11 13.48
N PHE A 93 -15.11 3.52 12.62
CA PHE A 93 -15.56 2.56 11.61
C PHE A 93 -16.17 1.32 12.28
N ALA A 94 -15.49 0.74 13.28
CA ALA A 94 -15.97 -0.44 13.99
C ALA A 94 -17.34 -0.18 14.65
N GLN A 95 -17.46 0.91 15.41
CA GLN A 95 -18.72 1.28 16.06
C GLN A 95 -19.85 1.49 15.05
N ARG A 96 -19.57 2.18 13.93
CA ARG A 96 -20.58 2.46 12.92
C ARG A 96 -21.08 1.21 12.22
N LEU A 97 -20.18 0.27 11.90
CA LEU A 97 -20.53 -0.99 11.23
C LEU A 97 -21.30 -1.92 12.18
N VAL A 98 -20.89 -2.02 13.45
CA VAL A 98 -21.64 -2.76 14.47
C VAL A 98 -23.04 -2.17 14.67
N GLY A 99 -23.17 -0.84 14.79
CA GLY A 99 -24.46 -0.17 14.90
C GLY A 99 -25.38 -0.31 13.67
N ALA A 100 -24.82 -0.70 12.52
CA ALA A 100 -25.55 -1.01 11.31
C ALA A 100 -25.79 -2.53 11.11
N ASN A 101 -25.45 -3.38 12.09
CA ASN A 101 -25.47 -4.84 12.02
C ASN A 101 -24.68 -5.41 10.83
N ILE A 102 -23.53 -4.81 10.52
CA ILE A 102 -22.64 -5.25 9.43
C ILE A 102 -21.41 -5.90 10.05
N GLU A 103 -21.25 -7.20 9.83
CA GLU A 103 -20.03 -7.92 10.17
C GLU A 103 -18.94 -7.58 9.16
N ALA A 104 -17.81 -7.07 9.67
CA ALA A 104 -16.69 -6.70 8.81
C ALA A 104 -15.36 -6.70 9.55
N GLN A 105 -14.31 -7.09 8.86
CA GLN A 105 -12.94 -6.93 9.34
C GLN A 105 -12.35 -5.61 8.83
N ILE A 106 -11.91 -4.75 9.76
CA ILE A 106 -11.32 -3.46 9.41
C ILE A 106 -9.81 -3.56 9.55
N LYS A 107 -9.09 -3.16 8.51
CA LYS A 107 -7.62 -3.12 8.48
C LYS A 107 -7.13 -1.74 8.07
N GLY A 108 -6.32 -1.12 8.93
CA GLY A 108 -5.53 0.05 8.54
C GLY A 108 -4.30 -0.38 7.74
N ARG A 109 -3.97 0.39 6.73
CA ARG A 109 -2.79 0.15 5.89
C ARG A 109 -2.04 1.45 5.64
N GLU A 110 -0.77 1.45 5.94
CA GLU A 110 0.15 2.52 5.58
C GLU A 110 0.79 2.25 4.21
N LYS A 111 0.97 3.30 3.40
CA LYS A 111 1.73 3.20 2.15
C LYS A 111 3.22 3.07 2.42
N ASN A 112 3.91 2.26 1.61
CA ASN A 112 5.36 2.16 1.63
C ASN A 112 6.03 3.44 1.13
N LEU A 113 7.27 3.67 1.57
CA LEU A 113 8.01 4.91 1.29
C LEU A 113 8.26 5.13 -0.20
N TYR A 114 8.48 4.05 -0.95
CA TYR A 114 8.64 4.15 -2.40
C TYR A 114 7.37 4.67 -3.09
N SER A 115 6.19 4.17 -2.70
CA SER A 115 4.92 4.65 -3.26
C SER A 115 4.65 6.12 -2.94
N ILE A 116 5.02 6.57 -1.74
CA ILE A 116 4.96 7.99 -1.35
C ILE A 116 5.92 8.80 -2.22
N HIS A 117 7.18 8.37 -2.36
CA HIS A 117 8.17 9.02 -3.21
C HIS A 117 7.71 9.15 -4.66
N GLN A 118 7.19 8.08 -5.26
CA GLN A 118 6.67 8.10 -6.63
C GLN A 118 5.51 9.09 -6.77
N LYS A 119 4.61 9.14 -5.80
CA LYS A 119 3.49 10.10 -5.82
C LYS A 119 3.97 11.55 -5.74
N MET A 120 4.91 11.83 -4.82
CA MET A 120 5.53 13.15 -4.71
C MET A 120 6.19 13.58 -6.01
N ARG A 121 6.96 12.68 -6.63
CA ARG A 121 7.65 12.95 -7.91
C ARG A 121 6.68 13.18 -9.07
N ASN A 122 5.70 12.30 -9.22
CA ASN A 122 4.79 12.32 -10.38
C ASN A 122 3.76 13.45 -10.31
N LYS A 123 3.47 13.97 -9.12
CA LYS A 123 2.51 15.05 -8.89
C LYS A 123 3.15 16.35 -8.39
N HIS A 124 4.48 16.40 -8.33
CA HIS A 124 5.24 17.54 -7.82
C HIS A 124 4.80 18.02 -6.42
N LEU A 125 4.49 17.03 -5.53
CA LEU A 125 3.99 17.28 -4.18
C LEU A 125 5.13 17.28 -3.14
N ARG A 126 4.99 18.11 -2.11
CA ARG A 126 5.74 17.97 -0.86
C ARG A 126 5.14 16.83 -0.03
N PHE A 127 5.86 16.35 0.98
CA PHE A 127 5.39 15.23 1.83
C PHE A 127 4.07 15.57 2.54
N GLU A 128 3.94 16.81 3.03
CA GLU A 128 2.75 17.30 3.75
C GLU A 128 1.49 17.33 2.86
N GLU A 129 1.67 17.42 1.55
CA GLU A 129 0.59 17.46 0.56
C GLU A 129 0.13 16.06 0.14
N VAL A 130 0.82 15.00 0.60
CA VAL A 130 0.40 13.62 0.36
C VAL A 130 -0.70 13.22 1.34
N THR A 131 -1.95 13.36 0.91
CA THR A 131 -3.15 13.17 1.76
C THR A 131 -3.54 11.72 2.00
N ASP A 132 -3.01 10.75 1.23
CA ASP A 132 -3.39 9.34 1.24
C ASP A 132 -2.26 8.41 1.72
N ILE A 133 -1.56 8.83 2.78
CA ILE A 133 -0.51 8.04 3.45
C ILE A 133 -1.10 6.80 4.12
N TYR A 134 -2.27 6.95 4.75
CA TYR A 134 -3.05 5.85 5.31
C TYR A 134 -4.21 5.49 4.39
N GLY A 135 -4.52 4.21 4.31
CA GLY A 135 -5.73 3.66 3.73
C GLY A 135 -6.39 2.70 4.71
N PHE A 136 -7.70 2.63 4.68
CA PHE A 136 -8.48 1.69 5.47
C PHE A 136 -9.13 0.69 4.52
N ARG A 137 -9.21 -0.56 4.92
CA ARG A 137 -9.89 -1.62 4.19
C ARG A 137 -10.93 -2.24 5.11
N VAL A 138 -12.15 -2.27 4.63
CA VAL A 138 -13.28 -2.99 5.23
C VAL A 138 -13.51 -4.25 4.40
N ILE A 139 -13.45 -5.40 5.03
CA ILE A 139 -13.63 -6.70 4.40
C ILE A 139 -14.94 -7.26 4.92
N THR A 140 -15.88 -7.54 4.02
CA THR A 140 -17.19 -8.11 4.29
C THR A 140 -17.30 -9.47 3.59
N ASP A 141 -18.30 -10.25 3.95
CA ASP A 141 -18.56 -11.58 3.42
C ASP A 141 -19.34 -11.59 2.11
N SER A 142 -20.00 -10.48 1.76
CA SER A 142 -20.89 -10.42 0.59
C SER A 142 -20.89 -9.05 -0.11
N ILE A 143 -21.28 -9.05 -1.38
CA ILE A 143 -21.43 -7.81 -2.18
C ILE A 143 -22.49 -6.87 -1.55
N PRO A 144 -23.70 -7.35 -1.16
CA PRO A 144 -24.66 -6.47 -0.47
C PRO A 144 -24.08 -5.84 0.81
N ALA A 145 -23.31 -6.59 1.61
CA ALA A 145 -22.65 -6.07 2.78
C ALA A 145 -21.59 -5.02 2.43
N CYS A 146 -20.89 -5.13 1.30
CA CYS A 146 -19.98 -4.08 0.82
C CYS A 146 -20.69 -2.75 0.57
N TYR A 147 -21.84 -2.76 -0.12
CA TYR A 147 -22.62 -1.55 -0.38
C TYR A 147 -23.24 -0.97 0.91
N ALA A 148 -23.74 -1.85 1.79
CA ALA A 148 -24.26 -1.42 3.09
C ALA A 148 -23.17 -0.76 3.93
N ALA A 149 -21.97 -1.35 3.99
CA ALA A 149 -20.80 -0.77 4.68
C ALA A 149 -20.40 0.59 4.08
N LEU A 150 -20.40 0.73 2.75
CA LEU A 150 -20.15 2.01 2.09
C LEU A 150 -21.14 3.07 2.53
N GLY A 151 -22.43 2.78 2.52
CA GLY A 151 -23.51 3.69 2.97
C GLY A 151 -23.35 4.10 4.43
N ALA A 152 -23.05 3.14 5.30
CA ALA A 152 -22.78 3.39 6.72
C ALA A 152 -21.58 4.33 6.93
N LEU A 153 -20.49 4.13 6.16
CA LEU A 153 -19.28 4.95 6.25
C LEU A 153 -19.45 6.34 5.61
N HIS A 154 -20.25 6.47 4.55
CA HIS A 154 -20.60 7.78 3.98
C HIS A 154 -21.43 8.66 4.91
N ASN A 155 -22.22 8.07 5.80
CA ASN A 155 -22.89 8.80 6.88
C ASN A 155 -21.92 9.28 7.98
N LEU A 156 -20.75 8.66 8.09
CA LEU A 156 -19.71 9.04 9.05
C LEU A 156 -18.72 10.07 8.45
N TYR A 157 -18.37 9.89 7.17
CA TYR A 157 -17.45 10.77 6.45
C TYR A 157 -17.95 11.03 5.03
N GLN A 158 -18.04 12.29 4.67
CA GLN A 158 -18.45 12.67 3.32
C GLN A 158 -17.44 12.20 2.26
N PRO A 159 -17.89 11.54 1.19
CA PRO A 159 -17.03 11.14 0.11
C PRO A 159 -16.47 12.35 -0.63
N LYS A 160 -15.23 12.29 -1.06
CA LYS A 160 -14.64 13.33 -1.90
C LYS A 160 -15.21 13.21 -3.32
N PRO A 161 -15.87 14.26 -3.86
CA PRO A 161 -16.47 14.21 -5.19
C PRO A 161 -15.49 13.72 -6.27
N GLY A 162 -15.96 12.86 -7.18
CA GLY A 162 -15.18 12.32 -8.29
C GLY A 162 -14.07 11.32 -7.88
N LYS A 163 -14.02 10.88 -6.62
CA LYS A 163 -13.02 9.91 -6.16
C LYS A 163 -13.58 8.50 -5.95
N PHE A 164 -14.88 8.38 -5.80
CA PHE A 164 -15.53 7.07 -5.67
C PHE A 164 -15.39 6.25 -6.96
N LYS A 165 -15.07 4.97 -6.81
CA LYS A 165 -14.96 4.01 -7.91
C LYS A 165 -15.62 2.70 -7.51
N ASP A 166 -16.58 2.29 -8.31
CA ASP A 166 -17.28 1.02 -8.16
C ASP A 166 -16.67 -0.02 -9.12
N TYR A 167 -15.78 -0.84 -8.57
CA TYR A 167 -15.22 -1.98 -9.30
C TYR A 167 -15.98 -3.28 -9.05
N ILE A 168 -17.12 -3.24 -8.35
CA ILE A 168 -18.06 -4.37 -8.28
C ILE A 168 -18.97 -4.32 -9.51
N ALA A 169 -19.58 -3.17 -9.77
CA ALA A 169 -20.42 -2.98 -10.95
C ALA A 169 -19.62 -3.02 -12.26
N ILE A 170 -18.40 -2.44 -12.27
CA ILE A 170 -17.50 -2.42 -13.44
C ILE A 170 -16.16 -3.02 -13.02
N PRO A 171 -16.00 -4.37 -13.04
CA PRO A 171 -14.77 -5.04 -12.65
C PRO A 171 -13.59 -4.63 -13.53
N LYS A 172 -12.39 -4.66 -12.95
CA LYS A 172 -11.16 -4.48 -13.73
C LYS A 172 -10.92 -5.68 -14.65
N SER A 173 -10.12 -5.48 -15.70
CA SER A 173 -9.75 -6.53 -16.67
C SER A 173 -9.14 -7.80 -16.05
N ASN A 174 -8.58 -7.70 -14.85
CA ASN A 174 -8.04 -8.82 -14.09
C ASN A 174 -9.04 -9.45 -13.11
N GLY A 175 -10.34 -9.14 -13.21
CA GLY A 175 -11.40 -9.67 -12.33
C GLY A 175 -11.44 -9.04 -10.93
N TYR A 176 -10.64 -8.02 -10.63
CA TYR A 176 -10.66 -7.36 -9.33
C TYR A 176 -11.97 -6.59 -9.11
N GLN A 177 -12.62 -6.87 -7.99
CA GLN A 177 -13.86 -6.24 -7.54
C GLN A 177 -13.67 -5.59 -6.17
N SER A 178 -14.11 -4.36 -6.00
CA SER A 178 -14.11 -3.64 -4.72
C SER A 178 -14.75 -2.27 -4.88
N LEU A 179 -15.21 -1.66 -3.80
CA LEU A 179 -15.58 -0.24 -3.72
C LEU A 179 -14.37 0.58 -3.24
N HIS A 180 -14.11 1.75 -3.85
CA HIS A 180 -12.99 2.62 -3.53
C HIS A 180 -13.41 4.07 -3.36
#